data_375e82237be0dd0a53e5e3f982d029c9
#
_entry.id   375e82237be0dd0a53e5e3f982d029c9
#
_cell.length_a   1.000
_cell.length_b   1.000
_cell.length_c   1.000
_cell.angle_alpha   90.00
_cell.angle_beta   90.00
_cell.angle_gamma   90.00
#
_symmetry.space_group_name_H-M   'P 1'
#
loop_
_entity.id
_entity.type
_entity.pdbx_description
1 polymer ?
#
loop_
_entity_poly.entity_id
_entity_poly.type
_entity_poly.pdbx_seq_one_letter_code
_entity_poly.pdbx_strand_id
1 'polypeptide(L)'
;VYKRQFQHHAYFNNDTASNGYDLTAIGDTYIVAMNIYTAKDYTIESALASTETLKIAVPNDVTNEGRALKLLESAGFFTINADAGASPEISDITDYAVPVEFVEVDANLVYSVIQDVDLAVINGNYALDSGLTADDAIYKESEYADNSYYCLIAVRSEDAENPVYKRIVEAYQTQDTIDIYNNEFKGFFVPAWTLG
;
A
#
# COMPACT_ATOMS: atom_id res chain seq x y z
N VAL A 1 -1.83 8.38 28.24
CA VAL A 1 -1.52 7.16 27.49
C VAL A 1 -1.78 7.43 26.02
N TYR A 2 -0.72 7.61 25.25
CA TYR A 2 -0.86 7.75 23.80
C TYR A 2 -0.91 6.36 23.20
N LYS A 3 -2.13 5.87 22.91
CA LYS A 3 -2.32 4.76 22.00
C LYS A 3 -2.29 5.35 20.59
N ARG A 4 -1.22 5.13 19.83
CA ARG A 4 -1.19 5.45 18.41
C ARG A 4 -1.23 4.17 17.61
N GLN A 5 -2.19 4.04 16.72
CA GLN A 5 -2.13 3.12 15.61
C GLN A 5 -1.28 3.82 14.54
N PHE A 6 -0.14 3.24 14.21
CA PHE A 6 0.68 3.73 13.12
C PHE A 6 0.20 3.12 11.81
N GLN A 7 0.35 3.86 10.72
CA GLN A 7 -0.13 3.42 9.44
C GLN A 7 0.59 2.15 8.98
N HIS A 8 1.92 2.07 9.12
CA HIS A 8 2.71 0.87 8.81
C HIS A 8 4.12 0.95 9.41
N HIS A 9 4.85 -0.20 9.44
CA HIS A 9 6.17 -0.33 10.03
C HIS A 9 7.20 0.67 9.47
N ALA A 10 7.26 0.86 8.14
CA ALA A 10 8.21 1.79 7.54
C ALA A 10 8.02 3.22 8.06
N TYR A 11 6.77 3.71 8.13
CA TYR A 11 6.48 5.01 8.70
C TYR A 11 6.83 5.05 10.21
N PHE A 12 6.41 4.03 10.96
CA PHE A 12 6.67 3.93 12.40
C PHE A 12 8.16 4.00 12.71
N ASN A 13 8.97 3.21 12.01
CA ASN A 13 10.41 3.16 12.22
C ASN A 13 11.09 4.49 11.89
N ASN A 14 10.69 5.13 10.79
CA ASN A 14 11.22 6.43 10.40
C ASN A 14 10.81 7.55 11.39
N ASP A 15 9.55 7.59 11.79
CA ASP A 15 9.03 8.60 12.72
C ASP A 15 9.65 8.46 14.12
N THR A 16 9.76 7.24 14.63
CA THR A 16 10.40 6.97 15.94
C THR A 16 11.88 7.31 15.93
N ALA A 17 12.60 6.96 14.86
CA ALA A 17 14.02 7.28 14.72
C ALA A 17 14.25 8.79 14.58
N SER A 18 13.48 9.49 13.76
CA SER A 18 13.63 10.93 13.49
C SER A 18 13.29 11.80 14.69
N ASN A 19 12.33 11.37 15.51
CA ASN A 19 11.86 12.16 16.66
C ASN A 19 12.39 11.65 18.01
N GLY A 20 13.13 10.53 18.04
CA GLY A 20 13.66 9.93 19.26
C GLY A 20 12.55 9.41 20.18
N TYR A 21 11.44 8.91 19.64
CA TYR A 21 10.37 8.34 20.44
C TYR A 21 10.74 6.94 20.94
N ASP A 22 10.54 6.69 22.22
CA ASP A 22 10.76 5.39 22.86
C ASP A 22 9.46 4.55 22.75
N LEU A 23 9.23 4.00 21.56
CA LEU A 23 8.04 3.22 21.21
C LEU A 23 8.44 1.85 20.62
N THR A 24 7.67 0.82 20.92
CA THR A 24 7.86 -0.54 20.43
C THR A 24 6.58 -1.07 19.81
N ALA A 25 6.69 -1.67 18.62
CA ALA A 25 5.62 -2.44 17.99
C ALA A 25 5.40 -3.75 18.76
N ILE A 26 4.15 -4.07 19.09
CA ILE A 26 3.79 -5.26 19.87
C ILE A 26 2.86 -6.23 19.13
N GLY A 27 2.38 -5.85 17.96
CA GLY A 27 1.54 -6.73 17.13
C GLY A 27 1.13 -6.07 15.82
N ASP A 28 1.08 -6.87 14.76
CA ASP A 28 0.59 -6.45 13.45
C ASP A 28 -0.93 -6.48 13.41
N THR A 29 -1.52 -5.62 12.58
CA THR A 29 -2.98 -5.53 12.43
C THR A 29 -3.42 -5.91 11.03
N TYR A 30 -3.22 -5.06 10.05
CA TYR A 30 -3.62 -5.31 8.66
C TYR A 30 -2.63 -4.68 7.69
N ILE A 31 -2.70 -5.13 6.45
CA ILE A 31 -2.22 -4.37 5.31
C ILE A 31 -3.43 -3.98 4.46
N VAL A 32 -3.42 -2.75 3.93
CA VAL A 32 -4.38 -2.32 2.93
C VAL A 32 -3.71 -2.45 1.56
N ALA A 33 -4.27 -3.31 0.70
CA ALA A 33 -3.72 -3.53 -0.62
C ALA A 33 -3.76 -2.24 -1.47
N MET A 34 -2.72 -2.02 -2.26
CA MET A 34 -2.67 -1.00 -3.29
C MET A 34 -2.88 -1.69 -4.64
N ASN A 35 -3.79 -1.19 -5.47
CA ASN A 35 -4.15 -1.86 -6.72
C ASN A 35 -4.12 -0.91 -7.90
N ILE A 36 -4.05 -1.47 -9.12
CA ILE A 36 -4.13 -0.72 -10.38
C ILE A 36 -5.56 -0.77 -10.90
N TYR A 37 -6.12 0.39 -11.19
CA TYR A 37 -7.46 0.60 -11.71
C TYR A 37 -7.44 1.34 -13.04
N THR A 38 -8.55 1.27 -13.76
CA THR A 38 -8.80 2.07 -14.96
C THR A 38 -10.27 2.45 -15.04
N ALA A 39 -10.55 3.61 -15.63
CA ALA A 39 -11.91 4.01 -16.04
C ALA A 39 -12.16 3.73 -17.52
N LYS A 40 -11.20 3.12 -18.21
CA LYS A 40 -11.22 2.76 -19.65
C LYS A 40 -11.24 1.23 -19.80
N ASP A 41 -11.35 0.74 -21.02
CA ASP A 41 -11.37 -0.69 -21.31
C ASP A 41 -9.95 -1.30 -21.40
N TYR A 42 -9.13 -1.08 -20.37
CA TYR A 42 -7.81 -1.71 -20.29
C TYR A 42 -7.84 -2.98 -19.44
N THR A 43 -7.09 -3.98 -19.90
CA THR A 43 -6.52 -5.05 -19.07
C THR A 43 -5.02 -4.83 -18.97
N ILE A 44 -4.32 -5.53 -18.08
CA ILE A 44 -2.85 -5.44 -18.01
C ILE A 44 -2.21 -5.84 -19.34
N GLU A 45 -2.69 -6.90 -19.97
CA GLU A 45 -2.16 -7.38 -21.26
C GLU A 45 -2.36 -6.33 -22.36
N SER A 46 -3.53 -5.68 -22.43
CA SER A 46 -3.78 -4.65 -23.44
C SER A 46 -2.98 -3.37 -23.19
N ALA A 47 -2.77 -3.01 -21.93
CA ALA A 47 -1.93 -1.88 -21.54
C ALA A 47 -0.46 -2.13 -21.91
N LEU A 48 0.08 -3.33 -21.63
CA LEU A 48 1.45 -3.73 -21.98
C LEU A 48 1.66 -3.91 -23.49
N ALA A 49 0.60 -4.07 -24.27
CA ALA A 49 0.66 -4.11 -25.73
C ALA A 49 0.50 -2.73 -26.39
N SER A 50 0.34 -1.67 -25.60
CA SER A 50 0.15 -0.31 -26.14
C SER A 50 1.40 0.19 -26.85
N THR A 51 1.20 0.83 -27.98
CA THR A 51 2.25 1.59 -28.70
C THR A 51 2.16 3.11 -28.40
N GLU A 52 1.06 3.54 -27.78
CA GLU A 52 0.84 4.92 -27.35
C GLU A 52 1.37 5.09 -25.92
N THR A 53 1.74 6.32 -25.59
CA THR A 53 2.17 6.66 -24.23
C THR A 53 1.00 6.55 -23.26
N LEU A 54 1.12 5.67 -22.28
CA LEU A 54 0.13 5.50 -21.22
C LEU A 54 0.31 6.56 -20.14
N LYS A 55 -0.76 7.27 -19.79
CA LYS A 55 -0.80 8.13 -18.61
C LYS A 55 -1.17 7.31 -17.38
N ILE A 56 -0.28 7.28 -16.40
CA ILE A 56 -0.48 6.51 -15.16
C ILE A 56 -0.46 7.46 -13.97
N ALA A 57 -1.59 7.57 -13.26
CA ALA A 57 -1.65 8.35 -12.02
C ALA A 57 -1.09 7.54 -10.85
N VAL A 58 -0.20 8.17 -10.07
CA VAL A 58 0.44 7.60 -8.88
C VAL A 58 0.41 8.60 -7.72
N PRO A 59 0.46 8.13 -6.44
CA PRO A 59 0.68 9.02 -5.29
C PRO A 59 2.01 9.77 -5.39
N ASN A 60 2.06 11.01 -4.91
CA ASN A 60 3.26 11.88 -4.97
C ASN A 60 4.09 11.88 -3.67
N ASP A 61 3.67 11.14 -2.65
CA ASP A 61 4.49 11.00 -1.43
C ASP A 61 5.46 9.83 -1.55
N VAL A 62 6.69 10.04 -1.06
CA VAL A 62 7.84 9.12 -1.24
C VAL A 62 7.50 7.65 -0.93
N THR A 63 6.71 7.40 0.11
CA THR A 63 6.40 6.02 0.54
C THR A 63 5.39 5.35 -0.38
N ASN A 64 4.29 6.05 -0.71
CA ASN A 64 3.25 5.49 -1.57
C ASN A 64 3.65 5.51 -3.04
N GLU A 65 4.42 6.50 -3.51
CA GLU A 65 5.01 6.50 -4.85
C GLU A 65 5.90 5.29 -5.05
N GLY A 66 6.87 5.08 -4.16
CA GLY A 66 7.77 3.93 -4.25
C GLY A 66 7.04 2.58 -4.24
N ARG A 67 5.95 2.46 -3.44
CA ARG A 67 5.10 1.27 -3.45
C ARG A 67 4.33 1.12 -4.77
N ALA A 68 3.80 2.21 -5.31
CA ALA A 68 3.10 2.22 -6.60
C ALA A 68 4.03 1.82 -7.75
N LEU A 69 5.28 2.31 -7.74
CA LEU A 69 6.27 1.93 -8.74
C LEU A 69 6.61 0.44 -8.66
N LYS A 70 6.80 -0.13 -7.46
CA LYS A 70 7.02 -1.58 -7.30
C LYS A 70 5.83 -2.40 -7.79
N LEU A 71 4.60 -1.95 -7.56
CA LEU A 71 3.41 -2.62 -8.07
C LEU A 71 3.36 -2.59 -9.60
N LEU A 72 3.68 -1.46 -10.23
CA LEU A 72 3.76 -1.33 -11.68
C LEU A 72 4.90 -2.17 -12.28
N GLU A 73 6.05 -2.27 -11.60
CA GLU A 73 7.15 -3.17 -11.97
C GLU A 73 6.68 -4.63 -11.93
N SER A 74 6.01 -5.05 -10.86
CA SER A 74 5.47 -6.42 -10.74
C SER A 74 4.43 -6.74 -11.80
N ALA A 75 3.71 -5.73 -12.29
CA ALA A 75 2.78 -5.84 -13.41
C ALA A 75 3.47 -5.82 -14.78
N GLY A 76 4.78 -5.53 -14.85
CA GLY A 76 5.61 -5.64 -16.06
C GLY A 76 5.75 -4.35 -16.88
N PHE A 77 5.39 -3.18 -16.35
CA PHE A 77 5.47 -1.91 -17.10
C PHE A 77 6.90 -1.41 -17.30
N PHE A 78 7.80 -1.70 -16.38
CA PHE A 78 9.20 -1.26 -16.41
C PHE A 78 10.03 -2.06 -15.40
N THR A 79 11.33 -1.79 -15.35
CA THR A 79 12.26 -2.32 -14.36
C THR A 79 12.82 -1.18 -13.53
N ILE A 80 12.92 -1.38 -12.23
CA ILE A 80 13.51 -0.43 -11.27
C ILE A 80 14.96 -0.84 -10.99
N ASN A 81 15.85 0.14 -10.80
CA ASN A 81 17.23 -0.10 -10.40
C ASN A 81 17.25 -0.87 -9.06
N ALA A 82 17.95 -2.01 -9.02
CA ALA A 82 18.06 -2.85 -7.83
C ALA A 82 18.66 -2.13 -6.60
N ASP A 83 19.41 -1.05 -6.82
CA ASP A 83 20.04 -0.23 -5.77
C ASP A 83 19.12 0.90 -5.24
N ALA A 84 17.91 1.07 -5.79
CA ALA A 84 16.95 2.13 -5.41
C ALA A 84 16.38 1.99 -3.98
N GLY A 85 16.57 0.82 -3.34
CA GLY A 85 16.17 0.60 -1.95
C GLY A 85 14.67 0.38 -1.75
N ALA A 86 14.18 0.74 -0.55
CA ALA A 86 12.81 0.45 -0.15
C ALA A 86 11.76 1.37 -0.82
N SER A 87 12.12 2.61 -1.14
CA SER A 87 11.24 3.62 -1.73
C SER A 87 11.86 4.17 -3.01
N PRO A 88 11.76 3.46 -4.15
CA PRO A 88 12.23 3.95 -5.43
C PRO A 88 11.45 5.19 -5.88
N GLU A 89 12.11 6.06 -6.63
CA GLU A 89 11.55 7.22 -7.31
C GLU A 89 11.42 6.95 -8.82
N ILE A 90 10.66 7.76 -9.54
CA ILE A 90 10.52 7.66 -11.01
C ILE A 90 11.89 7.70 -11.70
N SER A 91 12.85 8.44 -11.15
CA SER A 91 14.23 8.51 -11.66
C SER A 91 15.02 7.20 -11.56
N ASP A 92 14.57 6.25 -10.74
CA ASP A 92 15.19 4.93 -10.58
C ASP A 92 14.71 3.91 -11.63
N ILE A 93 13.76 4.27 -12.48
CA ILE A 93 13.29 3.40 -13.56
C ILE A 93 14.38 3.31 -14.65
N THR A 94 14.78 2.10 -14.99
CA THR A 94 15.90 1.84 -15.90
C THR A 94 15.47 1.36 -17.29
N ASP A 95 14.34 0.66 -17.40
CA ASP A 95 13.89 0.07 -18.66
C ASP A 95 12.36 0.04 -18.70
N TYR A 96 11.77 0.62 -19.74
CA TYR A 96 10.34 0.69 -19.96
C TYR A 96 9.88 -0.34 -20.98
N ALA A 97 8.94 -1.22 -20.62
CA ALA A 97 8.30 -2.14 -21.54
C ALA A 97 7.35 -1.43 -22.52
N VAL A 98 6.72 -0.34 -22.06
CA VAL A 98 5.84 0.52 -22.84
C VAL A 98 6.10 1.98 -22.49
N PRO A 99 5.81 2.95 -23.39
CA PRO A 99 5.94 4.38 -23.04
C PRO A 99 4.98 4.79 -21.93
N VAL A 100 5.48 5.43 -20.88
CA VAL A 100 4.69 5.87 -19.72
C VAL A 100 4.93 7.34 -19.43
N GLU A 101 3.85 8.06 -19.14
CA GLU A 101 3.83 9.42 -18.57
C GLU A 101 3.19 9.35 -17.20
N PHE A 102 3.93 9.67 -16.14
CA PHE A 102 3.39 9.69 -14.78
C PHE A 102 2.62 10.98 -14.49
N VAL A 103 1.50 10.83 -13.80
CA VAL A 103 0.68 11.92 -13.25
C VAL A 103 0.72 11.79 -11.74
N GLU A 104 1.61 12.53 -11.10
CA GLU A 104 1.83 12.52 -9.65
C GLU A 104 0.82 13.45 -8.96
N VAL A 105 0.01 12.88 -8.07
CA VAL A 105 -1.00 13.62 -7.29
C VAL A 105 -1.04 13.12 -5.84
N ASP A 106 -1.63 13.91 -4.96
CA ASP A 106 -1.82 13.47 -3.57
C ASP A 106 -2.59 12.14 -3.54
N ALA A 107 -2.18 11.19 -2.68
CA ALA A 107 -2.71 9.83 -2.64
C ALA A 107 -4.25 9.77 -2.55
N ASN A 108 -4.86 10.69 -1.80
CA ASN A 108 -6.32 10.80 -1.67
C ASN A 108 -7.02 11.41 -2.90
N LEU A 109 -6.26 11.92 -3.87
CA LEU A 109 -6.77 12.55 -5.10
C LEU A 109 -6.60 11.66 -6.33
N VAL A 110 -5.84 10.56 -6.26
CA VAL A 110 -5.58 9.69 -7.42
C VAL A 110 -6.87 9.22 -8.10
N TYR A 111 -7.88 8.84 -7.31
CA TYR A 111 -9.18 8.45 -7.89
C TYR A 111 -9.88 9.60 -8.63
N SER A 112 -9.70 10.84 -8.20
CA SER A 112 -10.38 12.00 -8.79
C SER A 112 -9.93 12.28 -10.23
N VAL A 113 -8.74 11.83 -10.61
CA VAL A 113 -8.17 12.00 -11.96
C VAL A 113 -8.29 10.74 -12.83
N ILE A 114 -8.96 9.68 -12.35
CA ILE A 114 -9.02 8.37 -13.05
C ILE A 114 -9.61 8.46 -14.46
N GLN A 115 -10.50 9.43 -14.72
CA GLN A 115 -11.10 9.65 -16.05
C GLN A 115 -10.13 10.32 -17.04
N ASP A 116 -9.09 10.99 -16.56
CA ASP A 116 -8.13 11.79 -17.34
C ASP A 116 -6.85 11.01 -17.67
N VAL A 117 -6.70 9.82 -17.07
CA VAL A 117 -5.53 8.93 -17.23
C VAL A 117 -5.93 7.58 -17.84
N ASP A 118 -4.95 6.76 -18.17
CA ASP A 118 -5.18 5.41 -18.67
C ASP A 118 -5.25 4.41 -17.53
N LEU A 119 -4.35 4.53 -16.56
CA LEU A 119 -4.29 3.72 -15.36
C LEU A 119 -4.13 4.60 -14.11
N ALA A 120 -4.58 4.10 -12.98
CA ALA A 120 -4.45 4.77 -11.68
C ALA A 120 -4.04 3.75 -10.60
N VAL A 121 -2.96 4.03 -9.86
CA VAL A 121 -2.52 3.22 -8.73
C VAL A 121 -3.08 3.81 -7.45
N ILE A 122 -4.04 3.13 -6.84
CA ILE A 122 -4.85 3.69 -5.74
C ILE A 122 -4.68 2.84 -4.48
N ASN A 123 -4.38 3.51 -3.35
CA ASN A 123 -4.40 2.87 -2.04
C ASN A 123 -5.81 2.35 -1.71
N GLY A 124 -5.92 1.15 -1.17
CA GLY A 124 -7.20 0.49 -0.96
C GLY A 124 -8.18 1.24 -0.05
N ASN A 125 -7.71 1.99 0.95
CA ASN A 125 -8.58 2.85 1.76
C ASN A 125 -9.24 3.95 0.91
N TYR A 126 -8.49 4.61 0.02
CA TYR A 126 -9.05 5.65 -0.87
C TYR A 126 -9.91 5.05 -1.99
N ALA A 127 -9.57 3.86 -2.47
CA ALA A 127 -10.41 3.11 -3.40
C ALA A 127 -11.77 2.76 -2.74
N LEU A 128 -11.75 2.24 -1.51
CA LEU A 128 -12.94 1.93 -0.72
C LEU A 128 -13.82 3.16 -0.49
N ASP A 129 -13.21 4.28 -0.07
CA ASP A 129 -13.90 5.56 0.15
C ASP A 129 -14.55 6.11 -1.14
N SER A 130 -13.94 5.78 -2.29
CA SER A 130 -14.45 6.15 -3.62
C SER A 130 -15.51 5.17 -4.17
N GLY A 131 -15.85 4.13 -3.40
CA GLY A 131 -16.87 3.15 -3.76
C GLY A 131 -16.38 1.98 -4.62
N LEU A 132 -15.07 1.92 -4.92
CA LEU A 132 -14.46 0.78 -5.60
C LEU A 132 -14.38 -0.46 -4.68
N THR A 133 -14.21 -1.61 -5.30
CA THR A 133 -13.87 -2.87 -4.64
C THR A 133 -12.52 -3.38 -5.12
N ALA A 134 -11.93 -4.34 -4.43
CA ALA A 134 -10.71 -4.99 -4.91
C ALA A 134 -10.94 -5.74 -6.23
N ASP A 135 -12.18 -6.13 -6.56
CA ASP A 135 -12.52 -6.83 -7.80
C ASP A 135 -12.64 -5.89 -9.02
N ASP A 136 -12.74 -4.58 -8.80
CA ASP A 136 -12.69 -3.58 -9.87
C ASP A 136 -11.25 -3.32 -10.37
N ALA A 137 -10.25 -3.82 -9.65
CA ALA A 137 -8.85 -3.66 -10.03
C ALA A 137 -8.48 -4.55 -11.21
N ILE A 138 -7.73 -4.00 -12.17
CA ILE A 138 -7.14 -4.77 -13.28
C ILE A 138 -5.86 -5.48 -12.87
N TYR A 139 -5.22 -5.06 -11.77
CA TYR A 139 -4.07 -5.72 -11.15
C TYR A 139 -4.09 -5.51 -9.65
N LYS A 140 -3.93 -6.60 -8.89
CA LYS A 140 -3.96 -6.58 -7.43
C LYS A 140 -2.57 -6.77 -6.87
N GLU A 141 -2.22 -5.99 -5.86
CA GLU A 141 -1.04 -6.26 -5.05
C GLU A 141 -1.21 -7.61 -4.35
N SER A 142 -0.30 -8.53 -4.59
CA SER A 142 -0.34 -9.90 -4.05
C SER A 142 0.94 -10.30 -3.34
N GLU A 143 2.03 -9.57 -3.54
CA GLU A 143 3.32 -9.83 -2.91
C GLU A 143 3.59 -8.80 -1.83
N TYR A 144 3.55 -9.26 -0.60
CA TYR A 144 3.91 -8.49 0.59
C TYR A 144 5.28 -8.99 1.05
N ALA A 145 6.33 -8.59 0.31
CA ALA A 145 7.68 -9.14 0.44
C ALA A 145 8.30 -8.99 1.84
N ASP A 146 7.80 -8.02 2.60
CA ASP A 146 8.20 -7.78 3.99
C ASP A 146 7.05 -7.10 4.76
N ASN A 147 7.25 -6.89 6.07
CA ASN A 147 6.26 -6.24 6.93
C ASN A 147 6.27 -4.70 6.85
N SER A 148 7.01 -4.09 5.94
CA SER A 148 7.18 -2.63 5.88
C SER A 148 5.86 -1.87 5.81
N TYR A 149 4.87 -2.43 5.14
CA TYR A 149 3.54 -1.84 4.97
C TYR A 149 2.47 -2.40 5.90
N TYR A 150 2.80 -3.32 6.80
CA TYR A 150 1.85 -3.81 7.81
C TYR A 150 1.57 -2.71 8.83
N CYS A 151 0.29 -2.44 9.07
CA CYS A 151 -0.14 -1.58 10.16
C CYS A 151 0.04 -2.31 11.50
N LEU A 152 0.29 -1.56 12.56
CA LEU A 152 0.73 -2.14 13.82
C LEU A 152 0.06 -1.49 15.03
N ILE A 153 0.15 -2.18 16.16
CA ILE A 153 -0.11 -1.66 17.49
C ILE A 153 1.23 -1.37 18.15
N ALA A 154 1.44 -0.13 18.59
CA ALA A 154 2.64 0.28 19.30
C ALA A 154 2.31 0.75 20.72
N VAL A 155 3.27 0.58 21.61
CA VAL A 155 3.24 1.05 23.00
C VAL A 155 4.57 1.72 23.33
N ARG A 156 4.67 2.36 24.49
CA ARG A 156 5.97 2.77 25.03
C ARG A 156 6.83 1.53 25.27
N SER A 157 8.12 1.61 25.00
CA SER A 157 9.00 0.44 25.12
C SER A 157 9.01 -0.16 26.54
N GLU A 158 8.89 0.68 27.58
CA GLU A 158 8.75 0.22 28.97
C GLU A 158 7.49 -0.62 29.22
N ASP A 159 6.46 -0.48 28.40
CA ASP A 159 5.17 -1.18 28.50
C ASP A 159 5.05 -2.38 27.56
N ALA A 160 6.08 -2.73 26.79
CA ALA A 160 6.02 -3.79 25.77
C ALA A 160 5.61 -5.15 26.36
N GLU A 161 6.02 -5.45 27.59
CA GLU A 161 5.69 -6.69 28.30
C GLU A 161 4.40 -6.63 29.13
N ASN A 162 3.68 -5.49 29.09
CA ASN A 162 2.46 -5.32 29.89
C ASN A 162 1.37 -6.28 29.41
N PRO A 163 0.83 -7.13 30.30
CA PRO A 163 -0.14 -8.16 29.92
C PRO A 163 -1.46 -7.58 29.41
N VAL A 164 -1.82 -6.37 29.81
CA VAL A 164 -3.04 -5.71 29.32
C VAL A 164 -2.90 -5.37 27.83
N TYR A 165 -1.74 -4.87 27.40
CA TYR A 165 -1.51 -4.54 26.00
C TYR A 165 -1.35 -5.79 25.12
N LYS A 166 -0.72 -6.85 25.63
CA LYS A 166 -0.69 -8.15 24.96
C LYS A 166 -2.10 -8.72 24.72
N ARG A 167 -2.99 -8.60 25.71
CA ARG A 167 -4.39 -9.00 25.55
C ARG A 167 -5.15 -8.15 24.51
N ILE A 168 -4.78 -6.89 24.30
CA ILE A 168 -5.38 -6.08 23.22
C ILE A 168 -4.98 -6.65 21.86
N VAL A 169 -3.70 -7.02 21.67
CA VAL A 169 -3.24 -7.69 20.44
C VAL A 169 -3.98 -9.01 20.24
N GLU A 170 -4.05 -9.86 21.25
CA GLU A 170 -4.78 -11.14 21.20
C GLU A 170 -6.27 -10.97 20.84
N ALA A 171 -6.91 -9.95 21.43
CA ALA A 171 -8.32 -9.65 21.17
C ALA A 171 -8.56 -9.08 19.76
N TYR A 172 -7.53 -8.49 19.15
CA TYR A 172 -7.59 -7.99 17.79
C TYR A 172 -7.31 -9.08 16.76
N GLN A 173 -6.31 -9.92 16.98
CA GLN A 173 -5.86 -10.98 16.07
C GLN A 173 -6.77 -12.22 16.17
N THR A 174 -8.04 -12.07 15.83
CA THR A 174 -9.06 -13.12 15.95
C THR A 174 -9.73 -13.42 14.61
N GLN A 175 -10.43 -14.55 14.55
CA GLN A 175 -11.25 -14.90 13.39
C GLN A 175 -12.37 -13.87 13.17
N ASP A 176 -12.97 -13.36 14.24
CA ASP A 176 -14.02 -12.33 14.13
C ASP A 176 -13.52 -11.08 13.43
N THR A 177 -12.26 -10.67 13.68
CA THR A 177 -11.63 -9.54 12.98
C THR A 177 -11.43 -9.85 11.50
N ILE A 178 -10.99 -11.06 11.15
CA ILE A 178 -10.86 -11.51 9.76
C ILE A 178 -12.22 -11.48 9.05
N ASP A 179 -13.28 -11.95 9.72
CA ASP A 179 -14.63 -11.98 9.17
C ASP A 179 -15.16 -10.56 8.93
N ILE A 180 -14.84 -9.60 9.81
CA ILE A 180 -15.14 -8.17 9.59
C ILE A 180 -14.40 -7.65 8.37
N TYR A 181 -13.10 -7.95 8.21
CA TYR A 181 -12.33 -7.52 7.04
C TYR A 181 -12.94 -8.03 5.73
N ASN A 182 -13.33 -9.30 5.69
CA ASN A 182 -13.92 -9.90 4.51
C ASN A 182 -15.31 -9.31 4.18
N ASN A 183 -16.13 -9.04 5.19
CA ASN A 183 -17.51 -8.60 5.00
C ASN A 183 -17.63 -7.08 4.76
N GLU A 184 -16.86 -6.26 5.52
CA GLU A 184 -17.06 -4.81 5.54
C GLU A 184 -16.08 -4.06 4.63
N PHE A 185 -14.85 -4.61 4.45
CA PHE A 185 -13.78 -3.91 3.72
C PHE A 185 -13.55 -4.42 2.29
N LYS A 186 -14.49 -5.19 1.72
CA LYS A 186 -14.56 -5.54 0.29
C LYS A 186 -13.23 -6.08 -0.29
N GLY A 187 -12.47 -6.83 0.51
CA GLY A 187 -11.22 -7.47 0.09
C GLY A 187 -9.98 -6.57 0.10
N PHE A 188 -10.08 -5.33 0.58
CA PHE A 188 -8.91 -4.45 0.68
C PHE A 188 -8.03 -4.69 1.89
N PHE A 189 -8.61 -5.18 2.98
CA PHE A 189 -7.91 -5.36 4.24
C PHE A 189 -7.50 -6.83 4.40
N VAL A 190 -6.21 -7.06 4.49
CA VAL A 190 -5.62 -8.38 4.69
C VAL A 190 -5.05 -8.47 6.11
N PRO A 191 -5.38 -9.51 6.89
CA PRO A 191 -4.88 -9.65 8.25
C PRO A 191 -3.38 -9.93 8.24
N ALA A 192 -2.57 -8.92 8.62
CA ALA A 192 -1.12 -8.97 8.48
C ALA A 192 -0.48 -10.07 9.34
N TRP A 193 -1.05 -10.40 10.51
CA TRP A 193 -0.55 -11.48 11.38
C TRP A 193 -0.70 -12.89 10.79
N THR A 194 -1.35 -13.05 9.64
CA THR A 194 -1.48 -14.34 8.94
C THR A 194 -0.51 -14.49 7.78
N LEU A 195 0.29 -13.45 7.46
CA LEU A 195 1.19 -13.40 6.31
C LEU A 195 2.65 -13.77 6.64
N GLY A 196 2.97 -13.94 7.91
CA GLY A 196 4.33 -14.23 8.40
C GLY A 196 4.67 -15.70 8.45
#